data_7f74903075d153f1a0aff9808a394828
#
_entry.id   7f74903075d153f1a0aff9808a394828
#
_cell.length_a   1.000
_cell.length_b   1.000
_cell.length_c   1.000
_cell.angle_alpha   90.00
_cell.angle_beta   90.00
_cell.angle_gamma   90.00
#
_symmetry.space_group_name_H-M   'P 1'
#
loop_
_entity.id
_entity.type
_entity.pdbx_description
1 polymer ?
#
loop_
_entity_poly.entity_id
_entity_poly.type
_entity_poly.pdbx_seq_one_letter_code
_entity_poly.pdbx_strand_id
1 'polypeptide(L)'
;MLVKNPSDTDNYMPISKAEIRTLIPHSDLMCLLDEVVQWDDRSILCGSNTHRDPANPLRRHGRLSAVHAFEYGAQAAAIHGGLRARAAGTVAPPGYLAALRDGRLHVTRLDYIHLPLRISARRLYGESANTVYEFLLTAATVLVAEGRVTIVERT
;
A
#
# COMPACT_ATOMS: atom_id res chain seq x y z
N MET A 1 -8.54 -11.80 -21.51
CA MET A 1 -7.13 -11.75 -21.11
C MET A 1 -6.39 -10.89 -22.14
N LEU A 2 -6.09 -9.65 -21.77
CA LEU A 2 -5.26 -8.78 -22.62
C LEU A 2 -3.82 -9.27 -22.52
N VAL A 3 -3.31 -9.81 -23.62
CA VAL A 3 -1.89 -10.10 -23.75
C VAL A 3 -1.17 -8.75 -23.78
N LYS A 4 -0.37 -8.47 -22.74
CA LYS A 4 0.49 -7.30 -22.75
C LYS A 4 1.38 -7.35 -23.98
N ASN A 5 1.27 -6.31 -24.80
CA ASN A 5 2.18 -6.14 -25.93
C ASN A 5 3.61 -6.00 -25.40
N PRO A 6 4.62 -6.67 -25.98
CA PRO A 6 6.02 -6.52 -25.56
C PRO A 6 6.55 -5.09 -25.58
N SER A 7 5.88 -4.20 -26.34
CA SER A 7 6.22 -2.78 -26.39
C SER A 7 5.73 -1.97 -25.18
N ASP A 8 4.85 -2.52 -24.34
CA ASP A 8 4.34 -1.84 -23.14
C ASP A 8 5.30 -1.96 -21.95
N THR A 9 6.39 -2.69 -22.08
CA THR A 9 7.37 -2.90 -21.00
C THR A 9 8.42 -1.80 -20.91
N ASP A 10 8.55 -0.94 -21.92
CA ASP A 10 9.65 0.04 -22.00
C ASP A 10 9.39 1.34 -21.21
N ASN A 11 8.25 1.50 -20.56
CA ASN A 11 7.92 2.72 -19.80
C ASN A 11 7.59 2.45 -18.33
N TYR A 12 8.05 1.33 -17.80
CA TYR A 12 7.78 0.99 -16.41
C TYR A 12 8.81 1.61 -15.47
N MET A 13 8.70 2.93 -15.26
CA MET A 13 9.46 3.60 -14.21
C MET A 13 8.74 3.38 -12.89
N PRO A 14 9.41 2.83 -11.86
CA PRO A 14 8.85 2.77 -10.52
C PRO A 14 8.42 4.17 -10.07
N ILE A 15 7.29 4.26 -9.41
CA ILE A 15 6.82 5.53 -8.84
C ILE A 15 7.59 5.78 -7.54
N SER A 16 8.23 6.94 -7.46
CA SER A 16 9.06 7.32 -6.32
C SER A 16 8.24 7.72 -5.11
N LYS A 17 8.89 7.75 -3.96
CA LYS A 17 8.28 8.24 -2.72
C LYS A 17 7.77 9.68 -2.85
N ALA A 18 8.48 10.54 -3.56
CA ALA A 18 8.05 11.91 -3.80
C ALA A 18 6.72 11.97 -4.56
N GLU A 19 6.51 11.12 -5.55
CA GLU A 19 5.24 11.01 -6.26
C GLU A 19 4.15 10.39 -5.39
N ILE A 20 4.47 9.37 -4.58
CA ILE A 20 3.53 8.77 -3.64
C ILE A 20 2.93 9.82 -2.72
N ARG A 21 3.76 10.74 -2.21
CA ARG A 21 3.30 11.82 -1.32
C ARG A 21 2.28 12.74 -1.98
N THR A 22 2.25 12.82 -3.30
CA THR A 22 1.22 13.60 -4.02
C THR A 22 -0.10 12.88 -4.16
N LEU A 23 -0.13 11.58 -3.91
CA LEU A 23 -1.30 10.71 -4.13
C LEU A 23 -2.08 10.41 -2.86
N ILE A 24 -1.45 10.54 -1.70
CA ILE A 24 -2.07 10.24 -0.40
C ILE A 24 -1.92 11.44 0.55
N PRO A 25 -2.86 11.61 1.50
CA PRO A 25 -2.81 12.73 2.45
C PRO A 25 -1.77 12.56 3.57
N HIS A 26 -1.01 11.48 3.57
CA HIS A 26 0.02 11.21 4.56
C HIS A 26 1.29 12.00 4.22
N SER A 27 1.74 12.85 5.15
CA SER A 27 2.92 13.66 4.99
C SER A 27 4.12 13.10 5.75
N ASP A 28 5.31 13.45 5.27
CA ASP A 28 6.60 13.15 5.93
C ASP A 28 6.77 11.67 6.33
N LEU A 29 7.08 11.42 7.60
CA LEU A 29 7.37 10.09 8.12
C LEU A 29 6.16 9.14 8.12
N MET A 30 4.94 9.67 8.10
CA MET A 30 3.73 8.84 8.00
C MET A 30 3.49 8.27 6.60
N CYS A 31 4.24 8.71 5.60
CA CYS A 31 4.30 8.02 4.31
C CYS A 31 5.18 6.79 4.47
N LEU A 32 4.57 5.64 4.70
CA LEU A 32 5.28 4.41 5.04
C LEU A 32 5.85 3.68 3.83
N LEU A 33 5.32 3.90 2.64
CA LEU A 33 5.74 3.21 1.42
C LEU A 33 6.82 4.02 0.69
N ASP A 34 7.83 3.32 0.19
CA ASP A 34 8.99 3.96 -0.44
C ASP A 34 8.87 4.02 -1.97
N GLU A 35 8.19 3.05 -2.57
CA GLU A 35 8.04 2.98 -4.02
C GLU A 35 6.81 2.20 -4.44
N VAL A 36 6.29 2.49 -5.61
CA VAL A 36 5.39 1.60 -6.33
C VAL A 36 6.23 0.86 -7.36
N VAL A 37 6.30 -0.44 -7.24
CA VAL A 37 7.06 -1.30 -8.16
C VAL A 37 6.32 -1.48 -9.47
N GLN A 38 5.03 -1.75 -9.38
CA GLN A 38 4.14 -1.89 -10.52
C GLN A 38 2.68 -1.74 -10.10
N TRP A 39 1.83 -1.39 -11.03
CA TRP A 39 0.39 -1.31 -10.80
C TRP A 39 -0.38 -1.45 -12.12
N ASP A 40 -1.63 -1.86 -12.02
CA ASP A 40 -2.60 -1.87 -13.10
C ASP A 40 -3.96 -1.43 -12.56
N ASP A 41 -5.02 -1.55 -13.36
CA ASP A 41 -6.36 -1.12 -12.94
C ASP A 41 -6.89 -1.88 -11.71
N ARG A 42 -6.37 -3.07 -11.42
CA ARG A 42 -6.89 -3.93 -10.35
C ARG A 42 -5.96 -4.09 -9.17
N SER A 43 -4.68 -3.88 -9.34
CA SER A 43 -3.70 -4.20 -8.31
C SER A 43 -2.52 -3.25 -8.29
N ILE A 44 -1.80 -3.29 -7.18
CA ILE A 44 -0.58 -2.53 -6.96
C ILE A 44 0.41 -3.38 -6.18
N LEU A 45 1.70 -3.21 -6.48
CA LEU A 45 2.79 -3.75 -5.70
C LEU A 45 3.71 -2.62 -5.27
N CYS A 46 3.87 -2.48 -3.97
CA CYS A 46 4.73 -1.46 -3.35
C CYS A 46 5.90 -2.10 -2.62
N GLY A 47 6.94 -1.31 -2.41
CA GLY A 47 8.09 -1.69 -1.61
C GLY A 47 8.32 -0.69 -0.48
N SER A 48 8.86 -1.16 0.63
CA SER A 48 9.18 -0.31 1.78
C SER A 48 10.29 -0.89 2.63
N ASN A 49 11.12 0.01 3.18
CA ASN A 49 12.10 -0.28 4.23
C ASN A 49 11.84 0.52 5.51
N THR A 50 10.73 1.24 5.58
CA THR A 50 10.44 2.13 6.72
C THR A 50 10.23 1.38 8.04
N HIS A 51 9.92 0.09 7.99
CA HIS A 51 9.83 -0.75 9.20
C HIS A 51 11.16 -0.87 9.94
N ARG A 52 12.27 -0.62 9.26
CA ARG A 52 13.63 -0.66 9.82
C ARG A 52 14.11 0.71 10.28
N ASP A 53 13.40 1.77 9.93
CA ASP A 53 13.79 3.13 10.28
C ASP A 53 13.50 3.40 11.79
N PRO A 54 14.52 3.74 12.60
CA PRO A 54 14.29 4.11 14.00
C PRO A 54 13.36 5.30 14.18
N ALA A 55 13.25 6.16 13.17
CA ALA A 55 12.37 7.33 13.17
C ALA A 55 10.93 7.03 12.73
N ASN A 56 10.60 5.76 12.44
CA ASN A 56 9.24 5.39 12.07
C ASN A 56 8.26 5.85 13.17
N PRO A 57 7.26 6.69 12.85
CA PRO A 57 6.40 7.32 13.86
C PRO A 57 5.47 6.33 14.58
N LEU A 58 5.33 5.11 14.06
CA LEU A 58 4.51 4.08 14.66
C LEU A 58 5.25 3.24 15.71
N ARG A 59 6.57 3.45 15.82
CA ARG A 59 7.36 2.76 16.86
C ARG A 59 6.97 3.21 18.26
N ARG A 60 6.99 2.25 19.16
CA ARG A 60 6.83 2.47 20.61
C ARG A 60 7.91 1.70 21.33
N HIS A 61 8.68 2.39 22.17
CA HIS A 61 9.79 1.79 22.94
C HIS A 61 10.79 1.02 22.04
N GLY A 62 11.11 1.58 20.88
CA GLY A 62 12.03 0.96 19.92
C GLY A 62 11.45 -0.24 19.16
N ARG A 63 10.15 -0.50 19.27
CA ARG A 63 9.48 -1.64 18.65
C ARG A 63 8.42 -1.19 17.64
N LEU A 64 8.32 -1.91 16.56
CA LEU A 64 7.24 -1.74 15.60
C LEU A 64 6.36 -2.99 15.61
N SER A 65 5.21 -2.90 16.25
CA SER A 65 4.25 -4.02 16.33
C SER A 65 3.77 -4.41 14.93
N ALA A 66 3.57 -5.71 14.73
CA ALA A 66 3.04 -6.23 13.47
C ALA A 66 1.63 -5.71 13.14
N VAL A 67 0.88 -5.21 14.11
CA VAL A 67 -0.44 -4.62 13.86
C VAL A 67 -0.39 -3.44 12.89
N HIS A 68 0.74 -2.75 12.82
CA HIS A 68 0.93 -1.63 11.90
C HIS A 68 1.03 -2.08 10.42
N ALA A 69 1.16 -3.38 10.16
CA ALA A 69 1.08 -3.91 8.80
C ALA A 69 -0.24 -3.52 8.10
N PHE A 70 -1.30 -3.37 8.84
CA PHE A 70 -2.60 -2.95 8.32
C PHE A 70 -2.56 -1.52 7.76
N GLU A 71 -1.78 -0.64 8.38
CA GLU A 71 -1.56 0.71 7.85
C GLU A 71 -0.77 0.68 6.53
N TYR A 72 0.23 -0.19 6.44
CA TYR A 72 0.97 -0.41 5.18
C TYR A 72 0.03 -0.86 4.06
N GLY A 73 -0.84 -1.82 4.36
CA GLY A 73 -1.85 -2.31 3.41
C GLY A 73 -2.84 -1.23 2.99
N ALA A 74 -3.33 -0.45 3.95
CA ALA A 74 -4.27 0.64 3.68
C ALA A 74 -3.63 1.74 2.81
N GLN A 75 -2.36 2.07 3.04
CA GLN A 75 -1.64 3.04 2.22
C GLN A 75 -1.45 2.55 0.78
N ALA A 76 -1.12 1.28 0.58
CA ALA A 76 -1.03 0.71 -0.76
C ALA A 76 -2.37 0.81 -1.51
N ALA A 77 -3.47 0.50 -0.83
CA ALA A 77 -4.81 0.63 -1.40
C ALA A 77 -5.14 2.10 -1.76
N ALA A 78 -4.82 3.05 -0.89
CA ALA A 78 -5.06 4.47 -1.13
C ALA A 78 -4.22 5.00 -2.30
N ILE A 79 -2.97 4.58 -2.42
CA ILE A 79 -2.09 4.93 -3.55
C ILE A 79 -2.69 4.41 -4.86
N HIS A 80 -3.16 3.17 -4.87
CA HIS A 80 -3.81 2.59 -6.05
C HIS A 80 -5.03 3.41 -6.49
N GLY A 81 -5.87 3.81 -5.55
CA GLY A 81 -7.00 4.70 -5.82
C GLY A 81 -6.57 6.03 -6.42
N GLY A 82 -5.51 6.63 -5.91
CA GLY A 82 -4.93 7.86 -6.44
C GLY A 82 -4.39 7.71 -7.86
N LEU A 83 -3.71 6.60 -8.14
CA LEU A 83 -3.17 6.30 -9.48
C LEU A 83 -4.28 6.06 -10.50
N ARG A 84 -5.34 5.34 -10.09
CA ARG A 84 -6.51 5.12 -10.96
C ARG A 84 -7.22 6.43 -11.29
N ALA A 85 -7.39 7.30 -10.31
CA ALA A 85 -8.00 8.61 -10.52
C ALA A 85 -7.16 9.47 -11.49
N ARG A 86 -5.85 9.50 -11.28
CA ARG A 86 -4.91 10.22 -12.17
C ARG A 86 -5.01 9.70 -13.60
N ALA A 87 -5.04 8.40 -13.79
CA ALA A 87 -5.18 7.78 -15.12
C ALA A 87 -6.52 8.12 -15.80
N ALA A 88 -7.56 8.35 -15.02
CA ALA A 88 -8.87 8.78 -15.49
C ALA A 88 -8.99 10.31 -15.65
N GLY A 89 -7.92 11.07 -15.43
CA GLY A 89 -7.92 12.52 -15.52
C GLY A 89 -8.62 13.24 -14.36
N THR A 90 -8.80 12.54 -13.23
CA THR A 90 -9.43 13.09 -12.03
C THR A 90 -8.45 13.09 -10.85
N VAL A 91 -8.87 13.68 -9.73
CA VAL A 91 -8.13 13.62 -8.47
C VAL A 91 -8.99 12.84 -7.47
N ALA A 92 -8.42 11.80 -6.87
CA ALA A 92 -9.12 11.06 -5.84
C ALA A 92 -9.32 11.95 -4.61
N PRO A 93 -10.54 11.99 -4.03
CA PRO A 93 -10.74 12.61 -2.73
C PRO A 93 -9.89 11.88 -1.68
N PRO A 94 -9.50 12.56 -0.58
CA PRO A 94 -8.82 11.89 0.51
C PRO A 94 -9.61 10.68 1.00
N GLY A 95 -8.95 9.52 1.08
CA GLY A 95 -9.53 8.29 1.59
C GLY A 95 -8.96 7.94 2.96
N TYR A 96 -9.69 7.20 3.75
CA TYR A 96 -9.22 6.68 5.02
C TYR A 96 -9.68 5.26 5.24
N LEU A 97 -8.94 4.55 6.07
CA LEU A 97 -9.27 3.18 6.48
C LEU A 97 -10.51 3.21 7.38
N ALA A 98 -11.61 2.66 6.88
CA ALA A 98 -12.87 2.63 7.61
C ALA A 98 -13.14 1.28 8.27
N ALA A 99 -12.62 0.19 7.70
CA ALA A 99 -12.83 -1.15 8.22
C ALA A 99 -11.68 -2.07 7.85
N LEU A 100 -11.41 -3.01 8.75
CA LEU A 100 -10.48 -4.11 8.54
C LEU A 100 -11.22 -5.41 8.79
N ARG A 101 -11.10 -6.37 7.86
CA ARG A 101 -11.69 -7.71 7.97
C ARG A 101 -10.67 -8.78 7.65
N ASP A 102 -10.83 -9.94 8.26
CA ASP A 102 -9.99 -11.13 8.01
C ASP A 102 -8.50 -10.84 8.17
N GLY A 103 -8.16 -9.92 9.07
CA GLY A 103 -6.78 -9.56 9.36
C GLY A 103 -6.05 -10.69 10.05
N ARG A 104 -4.88 -11.05 9.52
CA ARG A 104 -4.01 -12.06 10.11
C ARG A 104 -2.58 -11.55 10.17
N LEU A 105 -1.96 -11.73 11.32
CA LEU A 105 -0.55 -11.41 11.55
C LEU A 105 0.19 -12.71 11.78
N HIS A 106 1.25 -12.94 11.00
CA HIS A 106 2.08 -14.14 11.10
C HIS A 106 3.39 -13.90 11.85
N VAL A 107 3.62 -12.67 12.28
CA VAL A 107 4.73 -12.25 13.11
C VAL A 107 4.23 -11.31 14.19
N THR A 108 5.02 -11.06 15.24
CA THR A 108 4.64 -10.14 16.31
C THR A 108 5.22 -8.74 16.13
N ARG A 109 6.32 -8.61 15.40
CA ARG A 109 7.06 -7.35 15.19
C ARG A 109 7.54 -7.25 13.77
N LEU A 110 7.45 -6.05 13.21
CA LEU A 110 7.99 -5.75 11.87
C LEU A 110 9.47 -5.33 11.93
N ASP A 111 9.90 -4.69 13.01
CA ASP A 111 11.26 -4.15 13.14
C ASP A 111 12.35 -5.24 13.16
N TYR A 112 12.00 -6.49 13.46
CA TYR A 112 12.93 -7.62 13.40
C TYR A 112 13.14 -8.18 11.99
N ILE A 113 12.34 -7.75 11.03
CA ILE A 113 12.47 -8.22 9.65
C ILE A 113 13.60 -7.45 8.98
N HIS A 114 14.66 -8.14 8.57
CA HIS A 114 15.83 -7.52 7.95
C HIS A 114 15.73 -7.34 6.44
N LEU A 115 14.68 -7.88 5.82
CA LEU A 115 14.44 -7.80 4.39
C LEU A 115 13.46 -6.69 4.08
N PRO A 116 13.51 -6.11 2.85
CA PRO A 116 12.50 -5.16 2.40
C PRO A 116 11.10 -5.78 2.46
N LEU A 117 10.12 -4.98 2.80
CA LEU A 117 8.72 -5.37 2.73
C LEU A 117 8.17 -5.17 1.32
N ARG A 118 7.35 -6.11 0.88
CA ARG A 118 6.52 -5.98 -0.31
C ARG A 118 5.06 -5.95 0.13
N ILE A 119 4.33 -4.98 -0.37
CA ILE A 119 2.92 -4.79 -0.05
C ILE A 119 2.15 -4.84 -1.36
N SER A 120 1.38 -5.89 -1.56
CA SER A 120 0.46 -5.99 -2.68
C SER A 120 -0.95 -5.70 -2.22
N ALA A 121 -1.70 -4.97 -3.02
CA ALA A 121 -3.12 -4.73 -2.77
C ALA A 121 -3.89 -4.97 -4.06
N ARG A 122 -5.01 -5.67 -3.95
CA ARG A 122 -5.90 -5.98 -5.07
C ARG A 122 -7.28 -5.46 -4.77
N ARG A 123 -7.80 -4.65 -5.70
CA ARG A 123 -9.15 -4.13 -5.62
C ARG A 123 -10.13 -5.27 -5.87
N LEU A 124 -10.96 -5.56 -4.89
CA LEU A 124 -11.99 -6.61 -4.99
C LEU A 124 -13.27 -6.06 -5.60
N TYR A 125 -13.76 -4.98 -5.03
CA TYR A 125 -14.93 -4.26 -5.52
C TYR A 125 -14.94 -2.85 -4.95
N GLY A 126 -15.72 -1.96 -5.56
CA GLY A 126 -15.90 -0.61 -5.07
C GLY A 126 -16.96 0.13 -5.86
N GLU A 127 -17.74 0.90 -5.14
CA GLU A 127 -18.63 1.92 -5.65
C GLU A 127 -18.17 3.28 -5.17
N SER A 128 -18.57 4.34 -5.82
CA SER A 128 -18.05 5.70 -5.83
C SER A 128 -17.42 6.24 -4.54
N ALA A 129 -17.79 5.78 -3.35
CA ALA A 129 -17.24 6.27 -2.07
C ALA A 129 -16.54 5.20 -1.24
N ASN A 130 -16.74 3.92 -1.55
CA ASN A 130 -16.23 2.81 -0.77
C ASN A 130 -15.53 1.81 -1.67
N THR A 131 -14.29 1.48 -1.37
CA THR A 131 -13.53 0.48 -2.12
C THR A 131 -12.93 -0.54 -1.16
N VAL A 132 -13.09 -1.81 -1.48
CA VAL A 132 -12.52 -2.91 -0.69
C VAL A 132 -11.33 -3.49 -1.42
N TYR A 133 -10.23 -3.60 -0.71
CA TYR A 133 -8.99 -4.20 -1.16
C TYR A 133 -8.61 -5.39 -0.29
N GLU A 134 -8.01 -6.39 -0.91
CA GLU A 134 -7.27 -7.43 -0.22
C GLU A 134 -5.78 -7.09 -0.29
N PHE A 135 -5.07 -7.12 0.83
CA PHE A 135 -3.65 -6.87 0.84
C PHE A 135 -2.86 -8.06 1.38
N LEU A 136 -1.65 -8.21 0.89
CA LEU A 136 -0.63 -9.12 1.40
C LEU A 136 0.63 -8.32 1.67
N LEU A 137 1.22 -8.53 2.83
CA LEU A 137 2.52 -7.97 3.19
C LEU A 137 3.50 -9.13 3.35
N THR A 138 4.56 -9.11 2.54
CA THR A 138 5.56 -10.17 2.50
C THR A 138 6.97 -9.63 2.70
N ALA A 139 7.86 -10.49 3.17
CA ALA A 139 9.29 -10.27 3.19
C ALA A 139 9.93 -11.45 2.44
N ALA A 140 10.54 -11.19 1.28
CA ALA A 140 10.89 -12.22 0.31
C ALA A 140 9.65 -13.09 0.00
N THR A 141 9.72 -14.41 0.24
CA THR A 141 8.61 -15.34 -0.01
C THR A 141 7.75 -15.59 1.23
N VAL A 142 8.05 -14.95 2.37
CA VAL A 142 7.36 -15.18 3.64
C VAL A 142 6.20 -14.21 3.79
N LEU A 143 4.99 -14.74 3.98
CA LEU A 143 3.83 -13.93 4.30
C LEU A 143 3.92 -13.44 5.74
N VAL A 144 3.86 -12.12 5.93
CA VAL A 144 3.99 -11.45 7.23
C VAL A 144 2.61 -11.07 7.77
N ALA A 145 1.75 -10.53 6.90
CA ALA A 145 0.41 -10.10 7.26
C ALA A 145 -0.51 -10.11 6.05
N GLU A 146 -1.80 -10.19 6.29
CA GLU A 146 -2.83 -10.16 5.26
C GLU A 146 -4.13 -9.62 5.82
N GLY A 147 -5.01 -9.18 4.94
CA GLY A 147 -6.33 -8.74 5.34
C GLY A 147 -7.10 -8.06 4.22
N ARG A 148 -8.31 -7.64 4.56
CA ARG A 148 -9.15 -6.82 3.69
C ARG A 148 -9.37 -5.47 4.34
N VAL A 149 -9.16 -4.42 3.57
CA VAL A 149 -9.34 -3.04 4.02
C VAL A 149 -10.41 -2.38 3.19
N THR A 150 -11.28 -1.63 3.85
CA THR A 150 -12.26 -0.77 3.20
C THR A 150 -11.77 0.65 3.28
N ILE A 151 -11.56 1.26 2.13
CA ILE A 151 -11.17 2.67 2.02
C ILE A 151 -12.43 3.46 1.70
N VAL A 152 -12.72 4.46 2.53
CA VAL A 152 -13.86 5.37 2.37
C VAL A 152 -13.33 6.72 1.98
N GLU A 153 -13.87 7.29 0.91
CA GLU A 153 -13.53 8.64 0.47
C GLU A 153 -14.34 9.68 1.27
N ARG A 154 -13.67 10.73 1.69
CA ARG A 154 -14.32 11.90 2.27
C ARG A 154 -14.92 12.75 1.17
N THR A 155 -16.21 12.93 1.27
CA THR A 155 -16.90 13.95 0.46
C THR A 155 -16.79 15.33 1.11
#